data_6405736ea9ab10ed864ffe9692d9c4ba
#
_entry.id   6405736ea9ab10ed864ffe9692d9c4ba
#
_cell.length_a   1.000
_cell.length_b   1.000
_cell.length_c   1.000
_cell.angle_alpha   90.00
_cell.angle_beta   90.00
_cell.angle_gamma   90.00
#
_symmetry.space_group_name_H-M   'P 1'
#
loop_
_entity.id
_entity.type
_entity.pdbx_description
1 polymer ?
#
loop_
_entity_poly.entity_id
_entity_poly.type
_entity_poly.pdbx_seq_one_letter_code
_entity_poly.pdbx_strand_id
1 'polypeptide(L)'
;MNAGLFGGTFNPFHNGHIRIIQHVKKKCGLGKIFLIPSAKPPHKPNLNLAPAKDRFEMVKVSLKNHKNLLVSDKELIRKGPSFTIDTITEFKEEYGRETLFFLLMGSDAFLDITTWKHKDKIFDAIQIIIMLRGQWKNYTAIASFIDENISKGYIFNEQRHTFTHEKKQDIIICKVPKIDISST
;
A
#
# COMPACT_ATOMS: atom_id res chain seq x y z
N MET A 1 11.07 0.41 14.44
CA MET A 1 10.04 -0.64 14.21
C MET A 1 9.64 -0.61 12.72
N ASN A 2 9.39 -1.78 12.08
CA ASN A 2 8.90 -1.83 10.70
C ASN A 2 7.36 -1.85 10.67
N ALA A 3 6.74 -0.92 9.93
CA ALA A 3 5.29 -0.80 9.84
C ALA A 3 4.81 -0.64 8.40
N GLY A 4 3.72 -1.34 8.03
CA GLY A 4 3.09 -1.23 6.72
C GLY A 4 1.97 -0.19 6.72
N LEU A 5 1.86 0.58 5.64
CA LEU A 5 0.72 1.44 5.33
C LEU A 5 -0.06 0.81 4.18
N PHE A 6 -1.29 0.42 4.40
CA PHE A 6 -2.16 -0.21 3.41
C PHE A 6 -3.41 0.63 3.19
N GLY A 7 -3.35 1.52 2.21
CA GLY A 7 -4.46 2.34 1.76
C GLY A 7 -5.43 1.57 0.86
N GLY A 8 -6.70 1.91 0.92
CA GLY A 8 -7.69 1.32 0.04
C GLY A 8 -9.09 1.89 0.23
N THR A 9 -9.94 1.71 -0.79
CA THR A 9 -11.35 2.11 -0.68
C THR A 9 -12.11 1.22 0.30
N PHE A 10 -11.79 -0.10 0.33
CA PHE A 10 -12.41 -1.12 1.19
C PHE A 10 -13.95 -1.10 1.11
N ASN A 11 -14.48 -1.35 -0.08
CA ASN A 11 -15.92 -1.31 -0.34
C ASN A 11 -16.45 -2.64 -0.93
N PRO A 12 -16.67 -3.70 -0.10
CA PRO A 12 -16.33 -3.78 1.32
C PRO A 12 -14.89 -4.26 1.62
N PHE A 13 -14.46 -4.12 2.87
CA PHE A 13 -13.33 -4.87 3.42
C PHE A 13 -13.73 -6.33 3.68
N HIS A 14 -12.87 -7.30 3.38
CA HIS A 14 -13.20 -8.73 3.47
C HIS A 14 -11.98 -9.58 3.91
N ASN A 15 -12.24 -10.85 4.23
CA ASN A 15 -11.22 -11.79 4.70
C ASN A 15 -10.03 -11.98 3.74
N GLY A 16 -10.24 -11.77 2.44
CA GLY A 16 -9.17 -11.77 1.46
C GLY A 16 -8.11 -10.71 1.73
N HIS A 17 -8.53 -9.50 2.11
CA HIS A 17 -7.60 -8.45 2.51
C HIS A 17 -6.79 -8.87 3.75
N ILE A 18 -7.45 -9.42 4.78
CA ILE A 18 -6.78 -9.87 6.02
C ILE A 18 -5.72 -10.93 5.71
N ARG A 19 -6.06 -11.94 4.91
CA ARG A 19 -5.13 -13.02 4.53
C ARG A 19 -3.89 -12.48 3.80
N ILE A 20 -4.11 -11.57 2.84
CA ILE A 20 -3.01 -10.95 2.07
C ILE A 20 -2.09 -10.16 3.01
N ILE A 21 -2.63 -9.25 3.81
CA ILE A 21 -1.83 -8.39 4.66
C ILE A 21 -1.10 -9.18 5.77
N GLN A 22 -1.70 -10.23 6.32
CA GLN A 22 -1.02 -11.13 7.26
C GLN A 22 0.14 -11.87 6.59
N HIS A 23 -0.05 -12.34 5.34
CA HIS A 23 1.01 -12.96 4.58
C HIS A 23 2.18 -11.98 4.34
N VAL A 24 1.88 -10.77 3.86
CA VAL A 24 2.88 -9.71 3.64
C VAL A 24 3.59 -9.35 4.94
N LYS A 25 2.82 -9.16 6.03
CA LYS A 25 3.35 -8.87 7.36
C LYS A 25 4.42 -9.88 7.78
N LYS A 26 4.11 -11.18 7.66
CA LYS A 26 5.02 -12.27 8.00
C LYS A 26 6.23 -12.31 7.06
N LYS A 27 5.99 -12.24 5.74
CA LYS A 27 7.03 -12.40 4.72
C LYS A 27 8.03 -11.25 4.68
N CYS A 28 7.57 -10.02 4.92
CA CYS A 28 8.39 -8.81 4.89
C CYS A 28 8.83 -8.34 6.28
N GLY A 29 8.61 -9.12 7.35
CA GLY A 29 9.07 -8.79 8.70
C GLY A 29 8.46 -7.52 9.29
N LEU A 30 7.19 -7.22 8.96
CA LEU A 30 6.52 -6.04 9.48
C LEU A 30 5.97 -6.30 10.89
N GLY A 31 6.23 -5.40 11.83
CA GLY A 31 5.69 -5.47 13.19
C GLY A 31 4.20 -5.17 13.23
N LYS A 32 3.77 -4.13 12.52
CA LYS A 32 2.36 -3.68 12.44
C LYS A 32 1.98 -3.33 11.00
N ILE A 33 0.68 -3.34 10.70
CA ILE A 33 0.13 -2.78 9.47
C ILE A 33 -1.03 -1.87 9.82
N PHE A 34 -1.00 -0.64 9.29
CA PHE A 34 -2.09 0.32 9.36
C PHE A 34 -2.95 0.22 8.10
N LEU A 35 -4.22 -0.08 8.27
CA LEU A 35 -5.22 -0.03 7.21
C LEU A 35 -5.83 1.36 7.18
N ILE A 36 -5.84 1.98 6.01
CA ILE A 36 -6.19 3.38 5.85
C ILE A 36 -7.34 3.47 4.83
N PRO A 37 -8.61 3.45 5.29
CA PRO A 37 -9.75 3.62 4.41
C PRO A 37 -9.75 5.00 3.78
N SER A 38 -9.77 5.07 2.44
CA SER A 38 -9.80 6.34 1.71
C SER A 38 -11.15 7.03 1.91
N ALA A 39 -11.14 8.27 2.40
CA ALA A 39 -12.37 9.05 2.55
C ALA A 39 -12.92 9.52 1.20
N LYS A 40 -12.06 10.16 0.39
CA LYS A 40 -12.38 10.69 -0.94
C LYS A 40 -11.32 10.24 -1.94
N PRO A 41 -11.40 8.99 -2.46
CA PRO A 41 -10.41 8.47 -3.40
C PRO A 41 -10.44 9.28 -4.71
N PRO A 42 -9.31 9.90 -5.13
CA PRO A 42 -9.30 10.83 -6.26
C PRO A 42 -9.54 10.14 -7.63
N HIS A 43 -9.23 8.84 -7.72
CA HIS A 43 -9.30 8.08 -8.97
C HIS A 43 -10.56 7.20 -9.10
N LYS A 44 -11.47 7.23 -8.12
CA LYS A 44 -12.73 6.46 -8.18
C LYS A 44 -13.91 7.41 -8.16
N PRO A 45 -14.77 7.42 -9.19
CA PRO A 45 -16.01 8.18 -9.14
C PRO A 45 -16.85 7.72 -7.93
N ASN A 46 -17.48 8.67 -7.23
CA ASN A 46 -18.23 8.44 -5.99
C ASN A 46 -19.52 7.61 -6.17
N LEU A 47 -19.77 7.05 -7.35
CA LEU A 47 -20.92 6.24 -7.65
C LEU A 47 -20.78 4.87 -6.95
N ASN A 48 -21.71 4.57 -6.07
CA ASN A 48 -21.83 3.28 -5.34
C ASN A 48 -20.77 2.99 -4.26
N LEU A 49 -20.14 4.00 -3.69
CA LEU A 49 -19.32 3.81 -2.51
C LEU A 49 -20.16 3.96 -1.24
N ALA A 50 -20.05 2.99 -0.33
CA ALA A 50 -20.57 3.16 1.02
C ALA A 50 -19.90 4.39 1.70
N PRO A 51 -20.59 5.09 2.60
CA PRO A 51 -20.02 6.22 3.32
C PRO A 51 -18.66 5.88 3.95
N ALA A 52 -17.71 6.80 3.90
CA ALA A 52 -16.34 6.57 4.39
C ALA A 52 -16.31 6.10 5.86
N LYS A 53 -17.23 6.64 6.69
CA LYS A 53 -17.38 6.23 8.09
C LYS A 53 -17.79 4.76 8.21
N ASP A 54 -18.72 4.30 7.40
CA ASP A 54 -19.21 2.91 7.44
C ASP A 54 -18.09 1.96 6.98
N ARG A 55 -17.33 2.32 5.94
CA ARG A 55 -16.17 1.56 5.47
C ARG A 55 -15.08 1.47 6.53
N PHE A 56 -14.84 2.55 7.26
CA PHE A 56 -13.92 2.56 8.40
C PHE A 56 -14.39 1.62 9.52
N GLU A 57 -15.66 1.70 9.93
CA GLU A 57 -16.19 0.82 10.98
C GLU A 57 -16.18 -0.66 10.54
N MET A 58 -16.45 -0.97 9.27
CA MET A 58 -16.31 -2.35 8.76
C MET A 58 -14.86 -2.86 8.92
N VAL A 59 -13.87 -2.07 8.57
CA VAL A 59 -12.45 -2.44 8.77
C VAL A 59 -12.17 -2.63 10.25
N LYS A 60 -12.56 -1.70 11.10
CA LYS A 60 -12.34 -1.72 12.55
C LYS A 60 -12.92 -2.97 13.21
N VAL A 61 -14.17 -3.33 12.89
CA VAL A 61 -14.81 -4.53 13.40
C VAL A 61 -14.08 -5.80 12.92
N SER A 62 -13.70 -5.84 11.64
CA SER A 62 -12.97 -6.97 11.06
C SER A 62 -11.61 -7.21 11.70
N LEU A 63 -10.98 -6.16 12.22
CA LEU A 63 -9.65 -6.23 12.84
C LEU A 63 -9.67 -6.49 14.35
N LYS A 64 -10.83 -6.56 14.99
CA LYS A 64 -10.96 -6.67 16.46
C LYS A 64 -10.07 -7.75 17.09
N ASN A 65 -9.87 -8.87 16.41
CA ASN A 65 -9.07 -10.00 16.89
C ASN A 65 -7.65 -10.03 16.33
N HIS A 66 -7.17 -8.95 15.69
CA HIS A 66 -5.88 -8.87 15.01
C HIS A 66 -4.98 -7.80 15.63
N LYS A 67 -4.33 -8.08 16.75
CA LYS A 67 -3.54 -7.12 17.59
C LYS A 67 -2.52 -6.25 16.83
N ASN A 68 -1.99 -6.74 15.70
CA ASN A 68 -0.96 -6.05 14.92
C ASN A 68 -1.48 -5.47 13.59
N LEU A 69 -2.78 -5.48 13.39
CA LEU A 69 -3.47 -4.82 12.28
C LEU A 69 -4.33 -3.69 12.88
N LEU A 70 -4.03 -2.47 12.50
CA LEU A 70 -4.65 -1.28 13.07
C LEU A 70 -5.42 -0.54 11.97
N VAL A 71 -6.57 0.02 12.27
CA VAL A 71 -7.24 0.93 11.34
C VAL A 71 -6.88 2.38 11.69
N SER A 72 -6.63 3.21 10.67
CA SER A 72 -6.36 4.64 10.83
C SER A 72 -7.46 5.46 10.18
N ASP A 73 -7.91 6.48 10.87
CA ASP A 73 -8.93 7.45 10.43
C ASP A 73 -8.33 8.73 9.81
N LYS A 74 -7.01 8.81 9.65
CA LYS A 74 -6.31 10.01 9.16
C LYS A 74 -6.93 10.60 7.89
N GLU A 75 -7.29 9.76 6.93
CA GLU A 75 -7.93 10.25 5.70
C GLU A 75 -9.40 10.64 5.89
N LEU A 76 -10.07 10.12 6.94
CA LEU A 76 -11.43 10.51 7.26
C LEU A 76 -11.50 11.90 7.91
N ILE A 77 -10.57 12.20 8.81
CA ILE A 77 -10.53 13.47 9.53
C ILE A 77 -9.90 14.60 8.70
N ARG A 78 -9.01 14.27 7.77
CA ARG A 78 -8.40 15.23 6.86
C ARG A 78 -9.41 15.81 5.87
N LYS A 79 -9.44 17.14 5.74
CA LYS A 79 -10.26 17.82 4.73
C LYS A 79 -9.66 17.63 3.33
N GLY A 80 -10.50 17.31 2.34
CA GLY A 80 -10.08 17.20 0.94
C GLY A 80 -9.87 15.76 0.43
N PRO A 81 -9.24 15.59 -0.76
CA PRO A 81 -8.97 14.29 -1.34
C PRO A 81 -7.96 13.47 -0.56
N SER A 82 -8.09 12.14 -0.64
CA SER A 82 -7.20 11.17 0.02
C SER A 82 -5.94 10.95 -0.83
N PHE A 83 -4.96 11.82 -0.70
CA PHE A 83 -3.67 11.65 -1.39
C PHE A 83 -2.67 10.87 -0.52
N THR A 84 -2.08 9.84 -1.10
CA THR A 84 -1.14 8.94 -0.42
C THR A 84 0.08 9.65 0.14
N ILE A 85 0.64 10.63 -0.58
CA ILE A 85 1.81 11.38 -0.11
C ILE A 85 1.52 12.16 1.18
N ASP A 86 0.32 12.74 1.29
CA ASP A 86 -0.06 13.48 2.49
C ASP A 86 -0.20 12.52 3.69
N THR A 87 -0.76 11.34 3.46
CA THR A 87 -0.88 10.28 4.48
C THR A 87 0.48 9.75 4.93
N ILE A 88 1.43 9.53 4.00
CA ILE A 88 2.80 9.13 4.34
C ILE A 88 3.47 10.18 5.23
N THR A 89 3.31 11.45 4.88
CA THR A 89 3.89 12.58 5.65
C THR A 89 3.35 12.61 7.06
N GLU A 90 2.03 12.54 7.24
CA GLU A 90 1.38 12.51 8.57
C GLU A 90 1.85 11.33 9.44
N PHE A 91 2.00 10.13 8.87
CA PHE A 91 2.52 8.99 9.61
C PHE A 91 3.99 9.19 10.03
N LYS A 92 4.83 9.73 9.17
CA LYS A 92 6.23 9.98 9.48
C LYS A 92 6.40 11.07 10.54
N GLU A 93 5.57 12.08 10.53
CA GLU A 93 5.55 13.13 11.55
C GLU A 93 5.11 12.60 12.91
N GLU A 94 4.03 11.78 12.95
CA GLU A 94 3.49 11.25 14.20
C GLU A 94 4.41 10.21 14.87
N TYR A 95 5.00 9.30 14.07
CA TYR A 95 5.79 8.19 14.61
C TYR A 95 7.31 8.46 14.63
N GLY A 96 7.75 9.55 14.03
CA GLY A 96 9.15 9.94 14.00
C GLY A 96 10.06 8.97 13.23
N ARG A 97 11.37 9.14 13.39
CA ARG A 97 12.40 8.36 12.67
C ARG A 97 12.59 6.93 13.19
N GLU A 98 12.06 6.61 14.36
CA GLU A 98 12.14 5.28 14.98
C GLU A 98 11.33 4.21 14.24
N THR A 99 10.37 4.64 13.38
CA THR A 99 9.52 3.74 12.61
C THR A 99 9.85 3.81 11.13
N LEU A 100 10.31 2.68 10.58
CA LEU A 100 10.47 2.52 9.13
C LEU A 100 9.14 2.08 8.52
N PHE A 101 8.58 2.94 7.68
CA PHE A 101 7.32 2.69 7.00
C PHE A 101 7.51 2.08 5.63
N PHE A 102 6.57 1.21 5.25
CA PHE A 102 6.45 0.58 3.93
C PHE A 102 5.06 0.82 3.36
N LEU A 103 4.96 1.34 2.15
CA LEU A 103 3.69 1.47 1.44
C LEU A 103 3.35 0.13 0.77
N LEU A 104 2.23 -0.47 1.17
CA LEU A 104 1.74 -1.73 0.59
C LEU A 104 0.73 -1.42 -0.51
N MET A 105 0.95 -1.97 -1.71
CA MET A 105 0.01 -1.80 -2.82
C MET A 105 -0.04 -3.03 -3.71
N GLY A 106 -1.16 -3.24 -4.38
CA GLY A 106 -1.29 -4.25 -5.43
C GLY A 106 -0.52 -3.84 -6.70
N SER A 107 -0.20 -4.80 -7.55
CA SER A 107 0.45 -4.53 -8.84
C SER A 107 -0.38 -3.62 -9.75
N ASP A 108 -1.70 -3.72 -9.71
CA ASP A 108 -2.63 -2.84 -10.39
C ASP A 108 -2.46 -1.37 -9.97
N ALA A 109 -2.50 -1.12 -8.66
CA ALA A 109 -2.30 0.22 -8.12
C ALA A 109 -0.87 0.76 -8.38
N PHE A 110 0.13 -0.13 -8.45
CA PHE A 110 1.49 0.26 -8.79
C PHE A 110 1.60 0.72 -10.26
N LEU A 111 0.96 0.05 -11.19
CA LEU A 111 0.94 0.45 -12.60
C LEU A 111 0.17 1.76 -12.82
N ASP A 112 -0.79 2.08 -11.95
CA ASP A 112 -1.53 3.35 -11.99
C ASP A 112 -0.82 4.50 -11.26
N ILE A 113 0.34 4.27 -10.62
CA ILE A 113 1.02 5.23 -9.74
C ILE A 113 1.45 6.51 -10.45
N THR A 114 1.59 6.47 -11.78
CA THR A 114 1.90 7.64 -12.61
C THR A 114 0.85 8.75 -12.51
N THR A 115 -0.39 8.39 -12.17
CA THR A 115 -1.51 9.32 -12.00
C THR A 115 -1.59 9.92 -10.59
N TRP A 116 -0.75 9.45 -9.66
CA TRP A 116 -0.82 9.84 -8.26
C TRP A 116 -0.15 11.20 -8.02
N LYS A 117 -0.77 12.00 -7.14
CA LYS A 117 -0.23 13.29 -6.72
C LYS A 117 1.18 13.15 -6.16
N HIS A 118 2.11 13.89 -6.75
CA HIS A 118 3.52 13.91 -6.32
C HIS A 118 4.16 12.52 -6.25
N LYS A 119 3.91 11.67 -7.27
CA LYS A 119 4.45 10.30 -7.32
C LYS A 119 5.96 10.23 -7.00
N ASP A 120 6.75 11.16 -7.53
CA ASP A 120 8.20 11.15 -7.33
C ASP A 120 8.59 11.29 -5.86
N LYS A 121 7.85 12.13 -5.10
CA LYS A 121 8.05 12.28 -3.66
C LYS A 121 7.71 11.01 -2.87
N ILE A 122 6.78 10.16 -3.38
CA ILE A 122 6.48 8.87 -2.76
C ILE A 122 7.72 7.97 -2.82
N PHE A 123 8.37 7.85 -3.98
CA PHE A 123 9.58 7.03 -4.15
C PHE A 123 10.80 7.56 -3.39
N ASP A 124 10.82 8.85 -3.06
CA ASP A 124 11.86 9.44 -2.21
C ASP A 124 11.56 9.23 -0.71
N ALA A 125 10.29 9.16 -0.35
CA ALA A 125 9.86 9.18 1.04
C ALA A 125 9.74 7.81 1.70
N ILE A 126 9.34 6.76 0.97
CA ILE A 126 8.93 5.48 1.58
C ILE A 126 9.29 4.29 0.69
N GLN A 127 9.72 3.19 1.31
CA GLN A 127 9.87 1.91 0.61
C GLN A 127 8.50 1.37 0.19
N ILE A 128 8.43 0.74 -0.98
CA ILE A 128 7.18 0.20 -1.53
C ILE A 128 7.23 -1.32 -1.51
N ILE A 129 6.16 -1.96 -1.05
CA ILE A 129 5.95 -3.40 -1.17
C ILE A 129 4.84 -3.62 -2.21
N ILE A 130 5.23 -4.14 -3.37
CA ILE A 130 4.29 -4.53 -4.43
C ILE A 130 3.80 -5.94 -4.15
N MET A 131 2.50 -6.09 -3.92
CA MET A 131 1.83 -7.37 -3.72
C MET A 131 1.45 -7.97 -5.07
N LEU A 132 2.19 -8.98 -5.54
CA LEU A 132 1.89 -9.69 -6.77
C LEU A 132 0.91 -10.83 -6.53
N ARG A 133 -0.23 -10.79 -7.21
CA ARG A 133 -1.25 -11.85 -7.21
C ARG A 133 -1.06 -12.82 -8.39
N GLY A 134 -1.24 -14.11 -8.15
CA GLY A 134 -1.26 -15.12 -9.21
C GLY A 134 0.10 -15.45 -9.84
N GLN A 135 0.08 -15.84 -11.14
CA GLN A 135 1.26 -16.35 -11.86
C GLN A 135 2.15 -15.24 -12.45
N TRP A 136 2.28 -14.09 -11.82
CA TRP A 136 3.23 -13.08 -12.29
C TRP A 136 4.66 -13.64 -12.17
N LYS A 137 5.09 -14.33 -13.23
CA LYS A 137 6.46 -14.89 -13.34
C LYS A 137 7.45 -13.85 -13.88
N ASN A 138 6.95 -12.72 -14.37
CA ASN A 138 7.77 -11.80 -15.15
C ASN A 138 8.01 -10.48 -14.44
N TYR A 139 9.11 -10.40 -13.69
CA TYR A 139 9.61 -9.13 -13.13
C TYR A 139 10.01 -8.12 -14.22
N THR A 140 10.22 -8.59 -15.46
CA THR A 140 10.63 -7.75 -16.58
C THR A 140 9.62 -6.64 -16.86
N ALA A 141 8.32 -6.95 -16.83
CA ALA A 141 7.27 -5.94 -17.05
C ALA A 141 7.29 -4.85 -15.96
N ILE A 142 7.54 -5.24 -14.70
CA ILE A 142 7.69 -4.27 -13.59
C ILE A 142 8.97 -3.47 -13.76
N ALA A 143 10.07 -4.12 -14.12
CA ALA A 143 11.36 -3.46 -14.36
C ALA A 143 11.25 -2.41 -15.49
N SER A 144 10.66 -2.78 -16.63
CA SER A 144 10.41 -1.85 -17.74
C SER A 144 9.53 -0.67 -17.30
N PHE A 145 8.43 -0.95 -16.57
CA PHE A 145 7.57 0.11 -16.05
C PHE A 145 8.32 1.08 -15.11
N ILE A 146 9.15 0.56 -14.23
CA ILE A 146 9.98 1.37 -13.31
C ILE A 146 10.94 2.26 -14.11
N ASP A 147 11.67 1.69 -15.06
CA ASP A 147 12.65 2.41 -15.88
C ASP A 147 12.02 3.52 -16.74
N GLU A 148 10.86 3.22 -17.33
CA GLU A 148 10.14 4.14 -18.22
C GLU A 148 9.38 5.24 -17.48
N ASN A 149 8.81 4.94 -16.31
CA ASN A 149 7.79 5.80 -15.69
C ASN A 149 8.18 6.37 -14.32
N ILE A 150 9.22 5.81 -13.67
CA ILE A 150 9.60 6.19 -12.31
C ILE A 150 11.01 6.78 -12.28
N SER A 151 12.01 5.96 -12.52
CA SER A 151 13.41 6.40 -12.57
C SER A 151 14.28 5.34 -13.21
N LYS A 152 15.19 5.77 -14.07
CA LYS A 152 16.30 4.93 -14.50
C LYS A 152 17.26 4.68 -13.33
N GLY A 153 17.93 3.53 -13.35
CA GLY A 153 18.94 3.19 -12.35
C GLY A 153 18.46 2.32 -11.20
N TYR A 154 17.20 1.86 -11.22
CA TYR A 154 16.78 0.77 -10.36
C TYR A 154 17.41 -0.56 -10.81
N ILE A 155 18.10 -1.26 -9.91
CA ILE A 155 18.73 -2.55 -10.14
C ILE A 155 17.96 -3.62 -9.40
N PHE A 156 17.53 -4.68 -10.11
CA PHE A 156 16.81 -5.80 -9.52
C PHE A 156 17.75 -6.83 -8.89
N ASN A 157 17.56 -7.08 -7.61
CA ASN A 157 18.21 -8.17 -6.88
C ASN A 157 17.25 -9.37 -6.79
N GLU A 158 17.54 -10.44 -7.53
CA GLU A 158 16.70 -11.65 -7.59
C GLU A 158 16.58 -12.36 -6.24
N GLN A 159 17.67 -12.44 -5.46
CA GLN A 159 17.68 -13.15 -4.17
C GLN A 159 16.77 -12.46 -3.14
N ARG A 160 16.74 -11.14 -3.16
CA ARG A 160 15.93 -10.32 -2.24
C ARG A 160 14.57 -9.96 -2.81
N HIS A 161 14.31 -10.24 -4.09
CA HIS A 161 13.13 -9.76 -4.82
C HIS A 161 12.91 -8.26 -4.66
N THR A 162 13.99 -7.46 -4.79
CA THR A 162 13.98 -6.02 -4.49
C THR A 162 14.66 -5.25 -5.61
N PHE A 163 14.03 -4.16 -6.04
CA PHE A 163 14.67 -3.14 -6.85
C PHE A 163 15.30 -2.10 -5.92
N THR A 164 16.60 -1.88 -6.07
CA THR A 164 17.37 -0.90 -5.29
C THR A 164 17.82 0.24 -6.19
N HIS A 165 17.94 1.45 -5.62
CA HIS A 165 18.37 2.64 -6.33
C HIS A 165 19.25 3.52 -5.41
N GLU A 166 20.29 4.17 -5.95
CA GLU A 166 21.22 4.98 -5.15
C GLU A 166 20.56 6.16 -4.41
N LYS A 167 19.54 6.78 -5.02
CA LYS A 167 18.92 8.03 -4.52
C LYS A 167 17.46 7.88 -4.12
N LYS A 168 16.84 6.73 -4.35
CA LYS A 168 15.41 6.49 -4.05
C LYS A 168 15.24 5.30 -3.13
N GLN A 169 14.05 5.20 -2.54
CA GLN A 169 13.71 4.11 -1.66
C GLN A 169 13.51 2.79 -2.44
N ASP A 170 13.76 1.68 -1.78
CA ASP A 170 13.63 0.34 -2.36
C ASP A 170 12.18 0.00 -2.74
N ILE A 171 12.03 -0.81 -3.80
CA ILE A 171 10.78 -1.40 -4.23
C ILE A 171 10.87 -2.92 -4.06
N ILE A 172 10.12 -3.47 -3.13
CA ILE A 172 10.15 -4.87 -2.73
C ILE A 172 8.99 -5.61 -3.41
N ILE A 173 9.27 -6.76 -3.99
CA ILE A 173 8.26 -7.62 -4.60
C ILE A 173 7.85 -8.71 -3.61
N CYS A 174 6.60 -8.71 -3.19
CA CYS A 174 6.03 -9.73 -2.33
C CYS A 174 4.99 -10.56 -3.10
N LYS A 175 5.31 -11.83 -3.39
CA LYS A 175 4.34 -12.76 -3.96
C LYS A 175 3.30 -13.10 -2.91
N VAL A 176 2.03 -12.88 -3.21
CA VAL A 176 0.91 -13.18 -2.31
C VAL A 176 0.05 -14.31 -2.89
N PRO A 177 -0.61 -15.10 -2.04
CA PRO A 177 -1.49 -16.16 -2.50
C PRO A 177 -2.64 -15.61 -3.34
N LYS A 178 -3.05 -16.39 -4.36
CA LYS A 178 -4.30 -16.10 -5.08
C LYS A 178 -5.47 -16.31 -4.12
N ILE A 179 -6.31 -15.30 -4.01
CA ILE A 179 -7.53 -15.36 -3.21
C ILE A 179 -8.69 -15.02 -4.13
N ASP A 180 -9.60 -15.96 -4.29
CA ASP A 180 -10.76 -15.84 -5.20
C ASP A 180 -11.90 -15.00 -4.58
N ILE A 181 -11.55 -13.88 -3.94
CA ILE A 181 -12.49 -12.90 -3.38
C ILE A 181 -12.03 -11.53 -3.82
N SER A 182 -12.89 -10.79 -4.54
CA SER A 182 -12.66 -9.39 -4.90
C SER A 182 -13.76 -8.52 -4.29
N SER A 183 -13.40 -7.29 -3.88
CA SER A 183 -14.38 -6.22 -3.71
C SER A 183 -14.64 -5.63 -5.09
N THR A 184 -15.79 -5.91 -5.63
CA THR A 184 -16.25 -5.35 -6.92
C THR A 184 -16.74 -3.94 -6.72
#